data_e30a86cd7eb12b55658f0f186edb86d2
#
_entry.id   e30a86cd7eb12b55658f0f186edb86d2
#
_cell.length_a   1.000
_cell.length_b   1.000
_cell.length_c   1.000
_cell.angle_alpha   90.00
_cell.angle_beta   90.00
_cell.angle_gamma   90.00
#
_symmetry.space_group_name_H-M   'P 1'
#
loop_
_entity.id
_entity.type
_entity.pdbx_description
1 polymer ?
#
loop_
_entity_poly.entity_id
_entity_poly.type
_entity_poly.pdbx_seq_one_letter_code
_entity_poly.pdbx_strand_id
1 'polypeptide(L)'
;MTKYLISFPARAMEVSAEDFAAVGEAAHEVIREAKAAGVYVFGGGINEDVAPLMVASDGTVTNETYPQTKEFDGGFCVLQLPSREAAILWAAKIAKACRCSQELREFGYDPES
;
A
#
# COMPACT_ATOMS: atom_id res chain seq x y z
N MET A 1 6.34 -18.93 -2.43
CA MET A 1 6.13 -17.73 -1.60
C MET A 1 4.86 -17.02 -2.01
N THR A 2 4.21 -16.38 -1.08
CA THR A 2 2.93 -15.71 -1.30
C THR A 2 3.12 -14.20 -1.33
N LYS A 3 2.37 -13.51 -2.17
CA LYS A 3 2.38 -12.05 -2.21
C LYS A 3 1.30 -11.52 -1.28
N TYR A 4 1.64 -10.46 -0.57
CA TYR A 4 0.76 -9.80 0.39
C TYR A 4 0.64 -8.32 0.05
N LEU A 5 -0.57 -7.79 0.19
CA LEU A 5 -0.85 -6.38 0.04
C LEU A 5 -0.98 -5.75 1.43
N ILE A 6 -0.15 -4.74 1.69
CA ILE A 6 -0.16 -4.00 2.94
C ILE A 6 -0.53 -2.56 2.59
N SER A 7 -1.60 -2.03 3.19
CA SER A 7 -2.14 -0.74 2.76
C SER A 7 -2.84 0.00 3.89
N PHE A 8 -3.04 1.30 3.67
CA PHE A 8 -3.83 2.15 4.53
C PHE A 8 -4.49 3.26 3.70
N PRO A 9 -5.72 3.68 4.05
CA PRO A 9 -6.33 4.83 3.39
C PRO A 9 -5.67 6.12 3.87
N ALA A 10 -5.63 7.14 3.01
CA ALA A 10 -4.92 8.40 3.28
C ALA A 10 -5.31 9.03 4.62
N ARG A 11 -6.59 9.03 4.95
CA ARG A 11 -7.07 9.66 6.19
C ARG A 11 -6.67 8.91 7.46
N ALA A 12 -6.17 7.69 7.36
CA ALA A 12 -5.68 6.95 8.51
C ALA A 12 -4.36 7.52 9.05
N MET A 13 -3.60 8.19 8.19
CA MET A 13 -2.33 8.81 8.57
C MET A 13 -2.58 10.24 9.01
N GLU A 14 -2.71 10.44 10.32
CA GLU A 14 -2.89 11.77 10.90
C GLU A 14 -1.53 12.27 11.39
N VAL A 15 -0.82 12.97 10.51
CA VAL A 15 0.54 13.46 10.76
C VAL A 15 0.57 14.96 10.48
N SER A 16 1.21 15.72 11.37
CA SER A 16 1.39 17.16 11.16
C SER A 16 2.28 17.41 9.95
N ALA A 17 2.15 18.60 9.35
CA ALA A 17 3.01 19.00 8.24
C ALA A 17 4.49 18.97 8.63
N GLU A 18 4.81 19.26 9.89
CA GLU A 18 6.18 19.25 10.41
C GLU A 18 6.76 17.83 10.43
N ASP A 19 5.93 16.84 10.74
CA ASP A 19 6.37 15.43 10.85
C ASP A 19 6.32 14.67 9.54
N PHE A 20 5.67 15.23 8.52
CA PHE A 20 5.42 14.51 7.28
C PHE A 20 6.71 13.99 6.61
N ALA A 21 7.75 14.83 6.58
CA ALA A 21 9.02 14.44 5.98
C ALA A 21 9.69 13.30 6.76
N ALA A 22 9.61 13.35 8.10
CA ALA A 22 10.17 12.31 8.95
C ALA A 22 9.44 10.97 8.78
N VAL A 23 8.12 11.01 8.63
CA VAL A 23 7.32 9.82 8.37
C VAL A 23 7.67 9.22 7.01
N GLY A 24 7.81 10.06 5.99
CA GLY A 24 8.23 9.61 4.67
C GLY A 24 9.59 8.93 4.69
N GLU A 25 10.56 9.50 5.42
CA GLU A 25 11.89 8.88 5.55
C GLU A 25 11.82 7.55 6.30
N ALA A 26 11.04 7.47 7.37
CA ALA A 26 10.87 6.22 8.12
C ALA A 26 10.26 5.13 7.24
N ALA A 27 9.27 5.48 6.42
CA ALA A 27 8.66 4.55 5.48
C ALA A 27 9.69 4.07 4.44
N HIS A 28 10.50 4.98 3.91
CA HIS A 28 11.55 4.62 2.96
C HIS A 28 12.60 3.69 3.58
N GLU A 29 12.91 3.84 4.85
CA GLU A 29 13.83 2.91 5.53
C GLU A 29 13.29 1.48 5.54
N VAL A 30 11.99 1.31 5.80
CA VAL A 30 11.36 -0.02 5.79
C VAL A 30 11.38 -0.60 4.37
N ILE A 31 11.14 0.23 3.35
CA ILE A 31 11.24 -0.19 1.96
C ILE A 31 12.66 -0.67 1.63
N ARG A 32 13.68 0.07 2.07
CA ARG A 32 15.07 -0.33 1.86
C ARG A 32 15.40 -1.65 2.56
N GLU A 33 14.88 -1.87 3.77
CA GLU A 33 15.01 -3.15 4.47
C GLU A 33 14.37 -4.29 3.66
N ALA A 34 13.16 -4.07 3.14
CA ALA A 34 12.45 -5.07 2.35
C ALA A 34 13.19 -5.40 1.05
N LYS A 35 13.78 -4.39 0.41
CA LYS A 35 14.61 -4.59 -0.77
C LYS A 35 15.86 -5.40 -0.44
N ALA A 36 16.52 -5.05 0.65
CA ALA A 36 17.72 -5.77 1.10
C ALA A 36 17.41 -7.22 1.46
N ALA A 37 16.22 -7.48 2.00
CA ALA A 37 15.78 -8.83 2.32
C ALA A 37 15.30 -9.61 1.09
N GLY A 38 15.18 -8.97 -0.07
CA GLY A 38 14.74 -9.62 -1.30
C GLY A 38 13.25 -9.91 -1.35
N VAL A 39 12.43 -9.25 -0.54
CA VAL A 39 10.99 -9.50 -0.45
C VAL A 39 10.12 -8.41 -1.05
N TYR A 40 10.70 -7.30 -1.46
CA TYR A 40 9.97 -6.16 -1.98
C TYR A 40 9.58 -6.39 -3.44
N VAL A 41 8.28 -6.29 -3.75
CA VAL A 41 7.77 -6.38 -5.12
C VAL A 41 7.51 -4.99 -5.68
N PHE A 42 6.67 -4.22 -5.00
CA PHE A 42 6.26 -2.90 -5.47
C PHE A 42 5.56 -2.15 -4.35
N GLY A 43 5.60 -0.83 -4.40
CA GLY A 43 4.84 0.01 -3.48
C GLY A 43 4.77 1.43 -3.95
N GLY A 44 3.87 2.19 -3.35
CA GLY A 44 3.71 3.60 -3.63
C GLY A 44 2.47 4.17 -2.97
N GLY A 45 2.33 5.48 -3.11
CA GLY A 45 1.12 6.18 -2.70
C GLY A 45 0.29 6.54 -3.92
N ILE A 46 -1.02 6.58 -3.73
CA ILE A 46 -1.91 7.07 -4.78
C ILE A 46 -1.74 8.59 -4.87
N ASN A 47 -1.67 9.11 -6.08
CA ASN A 47 -1.59 10.56 -6.30
C ASN A 47 -2.96 11.18 -6.06
N GLU A 48 -3.12 11.84 -4.93
CA GLU A 48 -4.39 12.44 -4.52
C GLU A 48 -4.75 13.71 -5.29
N ASP A 49 -3.79 14.27 -6.03
CA ASP A 49 -4.04 15.46 -6.86
C ASP A 49 -4.75 15.10 -8.17
N VAL A 50 -4.87 13.82 -8.47
CA VAL A 50 -5.53 13.33 -9.69
C VAL A 50 -6.74 12.49 -9.29
N ALA A 51 -7.93 12.93 -9.71
CA ALA A 51 -9.16 12.20 -9.42
C ALA A 51 -9.17 10.86 -10.15
N PRO A 52 -9.72 9.81 -9.53
CA PRO A 52 -9.84 8.53 -10.19
C PRO A 52 -10.87 8.57 -11.33
N LEU A 53 -10.70 7.69 -12.30
CA LEU A 53 -11.61 7.56 -13.43
C LEU A 53 -12.12 6.12 -13.49
N MET A 54 -13.35 5.96 -13.96
CA MET A 54 -13.89 4.65 -14.29
C MET A 54 -13.87 4.49 -15.81
N VAL A 55 -13.32 3.39 -16.27
CA VAL A 55 -13.20 3.11 -17.71
C VAL A 55 -13.99 1.84 -18.02
N ALA A 56 -14.99 1.99 -18.90
CA ALA A 56 -15.79 0.86 -19.34
C ALA A 56 -15.09 0.04 -20.42
N SER A 57 -15.62 -1.15 -20.70
CA SER A 57 -15.00 -2.07 -21.67
C SER A 57 -14.94 -1.50 -23.09
N ASP A 58 -15.82 -0.55 -23.43
CA ASP A 58 -15.82 0.12 -24.74
C ASP A 58 -14.92 1.39 -24.77
N GLY A 59 -14.24 1.67 -23.65
CA GLY A 59 -13.37 2.83 -23.53
C GLY A 59 -14.05 4.08 -22.98
N THR A 60 -15.35 4.02 -22.67
CA THR A 60 -16.07 5.16 -22.08
C THR A 60 -15.49 5.47 -20.71
N VAL A 61 -15.22 6.76 -20.46
CA VAL A 61 -14.61 7.24 -19.22
C VAL A 61 -15.62 8.07 -18.44
N THR A 62 -15.73 7.81 -17.14
CA THR A 62 -16.55 8.60 -16.23
C THR A 62 -15.74 8.97 -14.98
N ASN A 63 -16.14 10.06 -14.31
CA ASN A 63 -15.50 10.51 -13.07
C ASN A 63 -16.15 9.83 -11.87
N GLU A 64 -16.06 8.51 -11.83
CA GLU A 64 -16.72 7.69 -10.81
C GLU A 64 -15.77 6.64 -10.27
N THR A 65 -16.17 6.01 -9.17
CA THR A 65 -15.56 4.79 -8.64
C THR A 65 -16.68 3.86 -8.22
N TYR A 66 -16.35 2.58 -8.01
CA TYR A 66 -17.27 1.70 -7.29
C TYR A 66 -17.45 2.23 -5.86
N PRO A 67 -18.64 2.09 -5.26
CA PRO A 67 -18.84 2.53 -3.86
C PRO A 67 -17.84 1.88 -2.89
N GLN A 68 -17.43 0.64 -3.17
CA GLN A 68 -16.53 -0.11 -2.31
C GLN A 68 -15.10 0.42 -2.32
N THR A 69 -14.70 1.12 -3.39
CA THR A 69 -13.34 1.66 -3.55
C THR A 69 -13.31 3.18 -3.61
N LYS A 70 -14.37 3.82 -3.15
CA LYS A 70 -14.46 5.29 -3.15
C LYS A 70 -13.30 5.94 -2.40
N GLU A 71 -12.78 5.29 -1.36
CA GLU A 71 -11.68 5.79 -0.56
C GLU A 71 -10.41 4.95 -0.77
N PHE A 72 -10.26 4.38 -1.96
CA PHE A 72 -9.04 3.66 -2.31
C PHE A 72 -7.95 4.67 -2.64
N ASP A 73 -7.25 5.09 -1.61
CA ASP A 73 -6.19 6.09 -1.68
C ASP A 73 -5.12 5.74 -0.65
N GLY A 74 -4.22 6.69 -0.33
CA GLY A 74 -3.18 6.47 0.64
C GLY A 74 -2.01 5.72 0.05
N GLY A 75 -1.44 4.80 0.84
CA GLY A 75 -0.26 4.06 0.44
C GLY A 75 -0.45 2.56 0.50
N PHE A 76 0.31 1.85 -0.32
CA PHE A 76 0.32 0.39 -0.27
C PHE A 76 1.64 -0.15 -0.80
N CYS A 77 1.97 -1.36 -0.36
CA CYS A 77 3.09 -2.09 -0.93
C CYS A 77 2.75 -3.57 -1.03
N VAL A 78 3.44 -4.23 -1.94
CA VAL A 78 3.33 -5.66 -2.15
C VAL A 78 4.66 -6.30 -1.79
N LEU A 79 4.61 -7.26 -0.87
CA LEU A 79 5.78 -8.03 -0.47
C LEU A 79 5.55 -9.51 -0.77
N GLN A 80 6.61 -10.21 -1.13
CA GLN A 80 6.55 -11.65 -1.36
C GLN A 80 7.23 -12.34 -0.19
N LEU A 81 6.46 -13.11 0.59
CA LEU A 81 6.91 -13.59 1.89
C LEU A 81 6.59 -15.08 2.06
N PRO A 82 7.34 -15.79 2.93
CA PRO A 82 7.16 -17.22 3.11
C PRO A 82 5.92 -17.60 3.92
N SER A 83 5.39 -16.69 4.73
CA SER A 83 4.30 -17.01 5.65
C SER A 83 3.49 -15.79 6.03
N ARG A 84 2.28 -16.04 6.52
CA ARG A 84 1.41 -14.98 7.06
C ARG A 84 2.06 -14.32 8.28
N GLU A 85 2.76 -15.09 9.10
CA GLU A 85 3.46 -14.56 10.28
C GLU A 85 4.53 -13.54 9.87
N ALA A 86 5.29 -13.85 8.83
CA ALA A 86 6.27 -12.91 8.28
C ALA A 86 5.58 -11.65 7.77
N ALA A 87 4.43 -11.80 7.11
CA ALA A 87 3.66 -10.66 6.60
C ALA A 87 3.18 -9.74 7.72
N ILE A 88 2.72 -10.33 8.84
CA ILE A 88 2.29 -9.56 10.01
C ILE A 88 3.46 -8.76 10.58
N LEU A 89 4.64 -9.35 10.67
CA LEU A 89 5.83 -8.64 11.17
C LEU A 89 6.21 -7.45 10.27
N TRP A 90 6.18 -7.64 8.96
CA TRP A 90 6.46 -6.55 8.03
C TRP A 90 5.38 -5.47 8.09
N ALA A 91 4.10 -5.86 8.17
CA ALA A 91 3.01 -4.90 8.31
C ALA A 91 3.16 -4.07 9.58
N ALA A 92 3.60 -4.69 10.69
CA ALA A 92 3.86 -3.98 11.93
C ALA A 92 4.97 -2.94 11.78
N LYS A 93 6.05 -3.26 11.07
CA LYS A 93 7.13 -2.31 10.78
C LYS A 93 6.61 -1.11 9.99
N ILE A 94 5.80 -1.37 8.97
CA ILE A 94 5.21 -0.31 8.14
C ILE A 94 4.25 0.54 8.96
N ALA A 95 3.42 -0.09 9.80
CA ALA A 95 2.48 0.61 10.67
C ALA A 95 3.21 1.57 11.61
N LYS A 96 4.33 1.12 12.18
CA LYS A 96 5.14 1.95 13.06
C LYS A 96 5.74 3.14 12.31
N ALA A 97 6.25 2.91 11.11
CA ALA A 97 6.86 3.96 10.29
C ALA A 97 5.84 4.99 9.83
N CYS A 98 4.67 4.54 9.38
CA CYS A 98 3.61 5.40 8.85
C CYS A 98 2.71 5.98 9.95
N ARG A 99 2.89 5.55 11.20
CA ARG A 99 2.10 6.00 12.36
C ARG A 99 0.60 5.74 12.21
N CYS A 100 0.24 4.66 11.51
CA CYS A 100 -1.14 4.22 11.40
C CYS A 100 -1.20 2.73 11.16
N SER A 101 -2.31 2.12 11.57
CA SER A 101 -2.52 0.68 11.35
C SER A 101 -2.55 0.36 9.87
N GLN A 102 -2.05 -0.82 9.51
CA GLN A 102 -2.04 -1.29 8.14
C GLN A 102 -3.05 -2.42 7.98
N GLU A 103 -3.69 -2.43 6.83
CA GLU A 103 -4.52 -3.56 6.43
C GLU A 103 -3.64 -4.56 5.69
N LEU A 104 -3.82 -5.83 6.00
CA LEU A 104 -3.03 -6.91 5.38
C LEU A 104 -3.98 -7.83 4.61
N ARG A 105 -3.69 -7.99 3.32
CA ARG A 105 -4.44 -8.89 2.45
C ARG A 105 -3.48 -9.82 1.73
N GLU A 106 -3.96 -11.02 1.44
CA GLU A 106 -3.17 -12.03 0.75
C GLU A 106 -3.67 -12.15 -0.69
N PHE A 107 -2.75 -12.14 -1.65
CA PHE A 107 -3.10 -12.41 -3.05
C PHE A 107 -3.33 -13.90 -3.26
N GLY A 108 -4.32 -14.24 -4.08
CA GLY A 108 -4.48 -15.59 -4.57
C GLY A 108 -3.30 -15.97 -5.46
N TYR A 109 -2.95 -17.25 -5.47
CA TYR A 109 -1.86 -17.73 -6.33
C TYR A 109 -2.29 -17.68 -7.79
N ASP A 110 -1.44 -17.10 -8.61
CA ASP A 110 -1.60 -17.05 -10.06
C ASP A 110 -0.21 -17.13 -10.69
N PRO A 111 0.09 -18.19 -11.46
CA PRO A 111 1.42 -18.38 -12.05
C PRO A 111 1.77 -17.30 -13.10
N GLU A 112 0.79 -16.53 -13.57
CA GLU A 112 1.01 -15.50 -14.57
C GLU A 112 1.08 -14.10 -13.98
N SER A 113 1.02 -13.95 -12.66
CA SER A 113 1.10 -12.63 -12.05
C SER A 113 2.04 -12.55 -10.86
#